data_1ee0a565ccf050c03d698af91cd765ed
#
_entry.id   1ee0a565ccf050c03d698af91cd765ed
#
_cell.length_a   1.000
_cell.length_b   1.000
_cell.length_c   1.000
_cell.angle_alpha   90.00
_cell.angle_beta   90.00
_cell.angle_gamma   90.00
#
_symmetry.space_group_name_H-M   'P 1'
#
loop_
_entity.id
_entity.type
_entity.pdbx_description
1 polymer ?
#
loop_
_entity_poly.entity_id
_entity_poly.type
_entity_poly.pdbx_seq_one_letter_code
_entity_poly.pdbx_strand_id
1 'polypeptide(L)'
;MVSPKNWLGLIFLLLILGIISVIRIPSDNDARLKRAALEWSLATLAATLILWGAFDSGGQFQTINQTEWVVSPALNFQWGPIVLAVDGISLFFFILTALLIPICILISWNSIKYLLKEFLLCLLFLEILLMGVFSALDLLLFYILFEGILIPMFLLIGIWGSREEKVRASYYFFFYTLMGSVFMLLGIFQLYDIAGTTDYQTLLNIKLPESTQKWIFAGFFLSLAVKIPKVPFHIWLPQAHVEAPVSGSVILAGVLLKLGGYGFLRFSWPLLPAASEYFAPLIITLSGIAIVYGSLTTCRQVDFKRLIAYSSVAHMGLVTLGLFTHTIEGLVAAVFLMLAHGIVSSSLFIAVTFLYERHHTRLIKYYRGITITMPIFATMMLVLTLTNMAIPLSCNFVGEFFSLLAAFEYSLVIGVLAASGMVLSAAYSLYLYNRICFGDASNYHLFPRDLNRREALAMAPLVILIFFLGILPSVIIGPVKNAIMFSPGGA
;
A
#
# COMPACT_ATOMS: atom_id res chain seq x y z
N MET A 1 19.67 -14.11 -24.26
CA MET A 1 18.86 -14.11 -23.02
C MET A 1 19.57 -13.26 -22.00
N VAL A 2 18.94 -12.21 -21.49
CA VAL A 2 19.47 -11.38 -20.41
C VAL A 2 19.49 -12.25 -19.16
N SER A 3 20.63 -12.34 -18.48
CA SER A 3 20.74 -13.15 -17.26
C SER A 3 19.73 -12.63 -16.22
N PRO A 4 19.08 -13.49 -15.41
CA PRO A 4 18.10 -13.06 -14.41
C PRO A 4 18.66 -12.00 -13.44
N LYS A 5 19.97 -11.92 -13.29
CA LYS A 5 20.65 -10.91 -12.46
C LYS A 5 20.43 -9.44 -12.89
N ASN A 6 20.08 -9.17 -14.15
CA ASN A 6 20.00 -7.79 -14.65
C ASN A 6 18.56 -7.25 -14.82
N TRP A 7 17.53 -8.05 -14.51
CA TRP A 7 16.15 -7.64 -14.70
C TRP A 7 15.75 -6.44 -13.83
N LEU A 8 16.23 -6.39 -12.60
CA LEU A 8 15.96 -5.25 -11.71
C LEU A 8 16.52 -3.94 -12.27
N GLY A 9 17.78 -3.98 -12.75
CA GLY A 9 18.40 -2.84 -13.42
C GLY A 9 17.65 -2.39 -14.66
N LEU A 10 17.11 -3.34 -15.45
CA LEU A 10 16.27 -3.04 -16.61
C LEU A 10 14.99 -2.31 -16.22
N ILE A 11 14.31 -2.74 -15.17
CA ILE A 11 13.08 -2.09 -14.66
C ILE A 11 13.36 -0.64 -14.27
N PHE A 12 14.41 -0.40 -13.47
CA PHE A 12 14.80 0.97 -13.11
C PHE A 12 15.21 1.81 -14.30
N LEU A 13 15.91 1.23 -15.29
CA LEU A 13 16.26 1.90 -16.53
C LEU A 13 14.99 2.34 -17.32
N LEU A 14 14.00 1.45 -17.44
CA LEU A 14 12.73 1.77 -18.11
C LEU A 14 12.00 2.93 -17.40
N LEU A 15 11.97 2.93 -16.09
CA LEU A 15 11.38 4.00 -15.29
C LEU A 15 12.09 5.35 -15.52
N ILE A 16 13.42 5.37 -15.50
CA ILE A 16 14.22 6.57 -15.76
C ILE A 16 14.00 7.08 -17.19
N LEU A 17 14.01 6.17 -18.18
CA LEU A 17 13.73 6.55 -19.57
C LEU A 17 12.31 7.09 -19.75
N GLY A 18 11.34 6.53 -19.02
CA GLY A 18 9.96 7.03 -18.99
C GLY A 18 9.89 8.47 -18.49
N ILE A 19 10.54 8.78 -17.39
CA ILE A 19 10.61 10.15 -16.85
C ILE A 19 11.30 11.10 -17.84
N ILE A 20 12.45 10.72 -18.39
CA ILE A 20 13.19 11.53 -19.36
C ILE A 20 12.32 11.79 -20.61
N SER A 21 11.60 10.79 -21.10
CA SER A 21 10.74 10.93 -22.26
C SER A 21 9.61 11.96 -22.02
N VAL A 22 8.95 11.90 -20.85
CA VAL A 22 7.90 12.85 -20.47
C VAL A 22 8.45 14.25 -20.27
N ILE A 23 9.66 14.41 -19.70
CA ILE A 23 10.32 15.71 -19.55
C ILE A 23 10.58 16.36 -20.91
N ARG A 24 10.99 15.60 -21.93
CA ARG A 24 11.29 16.11 -23.28
C ARG A 24 10.05 16.55 -24.08
N ILE A 25 8.88 16.04 -23.74
CA ILE A 25 7.64 16.44 -24.43
C ILE A 25 7.21 17.83 -23.96
N PRO A 26 6.88 18.78 -24.86
CA PRO A 26 6.39 20.10 -24.48
C PRO A 26 5.05 20.01 -23.75
N SER A 27 4.83 20.92 -22.80
CA SER A 27 3.63 20.98 -21.95
C SER A 27 2.33 21.16 -22.70
N ASP A 28 2.39 21.71 -23.93
CA ASP A 28 1.18 22.00 -24.73
C ASP A 28 0.57 20.77 -25.39
N ASN A 29 1.29 19.64 -25.38
CA ASN A 29 0.84 18.44 -26.08
C ASN A 29 0.33 17.36 -25.12
N ASP A 30 -0.81 17.63 -24.49
CA ASP A 30 -1.48 16.74 -23.53
C ASP A 30 -1.62 15.30 -24.01
N ALA A 31 -1.98 15.12 -25.30
CA ALA A 31 -2.22 13.79 -25.85
C ALA A 31 -0.94 12.94 -25.91
N ARG A 32 0.19 13.56 -26.27
CA ARG A 32 1.49 12.86 -26.28
C ARG A 32 1.99 12.58 -24.87
N LEU A 33 1.85 13.53 -23.94
CA LEU A 33 2.22 13.35 -22.54
C LEU A 33 1.51 12.15 -21.90
N LYS A 34 0.18 12.08 -22.06
CA LYS A 34 -0.64 10.98 -21.51
C LYS A 34 -0.26 9.63 -22.13
N ARG A 35 -0.06 9.58 -23.46
CA ARG A 35 0.33 8.33 -24.15
C ARG A 35 1.72 7.89 -23.72
N ALA A 36 2.72 8.76 -23.72
CA ALA A 36 4.07 8.43 -23.32
C ALA A 36 4.12 7.90 -21.86
N ALA A 37 3.44 8.57 -20.92
CA ALA A 37 3.39 8.11 -19.54
C ALA A 37 2.73 6.73 -19.42
N LEU A 38 1.64 6.48 -20.18
CA LEU A 38 0.96 5.20 -20.18
C LEU A 38 1.80 4.10 -20.81
N GLU A 39 2.44 4.36 -21.94
CA GLU A 39 3.30 3.38 -22.65
C GLU A 39 4.48 2.94 -21.77
N TRP A 40 5.16 3.88 -21.12
CA TRP A 40 6.27 3.56 -20.20
C TRP A 40 5.80 2.81 -18.95
N SER A 41 4.69 3.20 -18.35
CA SER A 41 4.14 2.48 -17.18
C SER A 41 3.65 1.06 -17.54
N LEU A 42 3.13 0.85 -18.74
CA LEU A 42 2.81 -0.49 -19.24
C LEU A 42 4.06 -1.31 -19.56
N ALA A 43 5.12 -0.68 -20.06
CA ALA A 43 6.41 -1.35 -20.29
C ALA A 43 7.04 -1.82 -18.96
N THR A 44 6.96 -1.00 -17.91
CA THR A 44 7.42 -1.40 -16.57
C THR A 44 6.58 -2.53 -15.99
N LEU A 45 5.25 -2.49 -16.16
CA LEU A 45 4.38 -3.60 -15.78
C LEU A 45 4.74 -4.89 -16.52
N ALA A 46 4.95 -4.83 -17.84
CA ALA A 46 5.36 -5.99 -18.61
C ALA A 46 6.70 -6.56 -18.13
N ALA A 47 7.69 -5.70 -17.84
CA ALA A 47 8.98 -6.10 -17.31
C ALA A 47 8.87 -6.76 -15.92
N THR A 48 8.01 -6.26 -15.04
CA THR A 48 7.77 -6.86 -13.72
C THR A 48 7.05 -8.22 -13.82
N LEU A 49 6.13 -8.38 -14.77
CA LEU A 49 5.49 -9.68 -15.03
C LEU A 49 6.46 -10.71 -15.60
N ILE A 50 7.39 -10.29 -16.45
CA ILE A 50 8.48 -11.17 -16.96
C ILE A 50 9.41 -11.56 -15.80
N LEU A 51 9.75 -10.62 -14.92
CA LEU A 51 10.52 -10.90 -13.71
C LEU A 51 9.83 -11.97 -12.86
N TRP A 52 8.50 -11.86 -12.67
CA TRP A 52 7.72 -12.87 -11.95
C TRP A 52 7.78 -14.24 -12.62
N GLY A 53 7.63 -14.31 -13.96
CA GLY A 53 7.73 -15.57 -14.70
C GLY A 53 9.12 -16.23 -14.64
N ALA A 54 10.18 -15.45 -14.43
CA ALA A 54 11.56 -15.92 -14.29
C ALA A 54 11.98 -16.10 -12.81
N PHE A 55 11.10 -15.79 -11.85
CA PHE A 55 11.41 -15.83 -10.43
C PHE A 55 11.41 -17.26 -9.88
N ASP A 56 12.46 -17.61 -9.13
CA ASP A 56 12.54 -18.86 -8.40
C ASP A 56 11.91 -18.70 -7.00
N SER A 57 11.00 -19.59 -6.67
CA SER A 57 10.28 -19.58 -5.38
C SER A 57 11.10 -20.14 -4.20
N GLY A 58 12.42 -20.31 -4.35
CA GLY A 58 13.31 -20.88 -3.33
C GLY A 58 13.53 -20.06 -2.06
N GLY A 59 12.96 -18.88 -1.94
CA GLY A 59 13.02 -18.03 -0.74
C GLY A 59 14.23 -17.12 -0.62
N GLN A 60 15.26 -17.28 -1.47
CA GLN A 60 16.47 -16.45 -1.46
C GLN A 60 16.26 -15.12 -2.20
N PHE A 61 17.10 -14.14 -1.85
CA PHE A 61 17.18 -12.90 -2.61
C PHE A 61 17.70 -13.14 -4.01
N GLN A 62 17.01 -12.59 -5.00
CA GLN A 62 17.35 -12.72 -6.41
C GLN A 62 17.58 -11.35 -7.04
N THR A 63 18.19 -11.33 -8.22
CA THR A 63 18.49 -10.10 -8.96
C THR A 63 19.28 -9.07 -8.14
N ILE A 64 20.26 -9.54 -7.36
CA ILE A 64 21.05 -8.69 -6.48
C ILE A 64 21.91 -7.74 -7.32
N ASN A 65 21.65 -6.45 -7.23
CA ASN A 65 22.47 -5.38 -7.78
C ASN A 65 23.17 -4.68 -6.63
N GLN A 66 24.50 -4.74 -6.64
CA GLN A 66 25.34 -4.11 -5.63
C GLN A 66 26.24 -3.06 -6.29
N THR A 67 26.16 -1.84 -5.79
CA THR A 67 27.00 -0.71 -6.26
C THR A 67 27.59 -0.01 -5.06
N GLU A 68 28.90 0.23 -5.07
CA GLU A 68 29.54 1.10 -4.08
C GLU A 68 29.14 2.55 -4.34
N TRP A 69 28.63 3.25 -3.32
CA TRP A 69 28.15 4.61 -3.55
C TRP A 69 29.10 5.67 -3.00
N VAL A 70 29.34 5.69 -1.69
CA VAL A 70 30.15 6.74 -1.07
C VAL A 70 31.21 6.12 -0.18
N VAL A 71 32.45 6.18 -0.61
CA VAL A 71 33.61 5.87 0.22
C VAL A 71 34.38 7.17 0.41
N SER A 72 34.39 7.69 1.63
CA SER A 72 35.23 8.84 1.99
C SER A 72 36.34 8.38 2.95
N PRO A 73 37.51 8.05 2.45
CA PRO A 73 38.62 7.61 3.30
C PRO A 73 39.06 8.70 4.29
N ALA A 74 38.87 9.98 3.92
CA ALA A 74 39.23 11.12 4.75
C ALA A 74 38.37 11.29 6.03
N LEU A 75 37.16 10.77 6.03
CA LEU A 75 36.21 10.88 7.15
C LEU A 75 36.02 9.55 7.90
N ASN A 76 36.74 8.48 7.51
CA ASN A 76 36.46 7.11 7.96
C ASN A 76 34.97 6.73 7.82
N PHE A 77 34.28 7.33 6.86
CA PHE A 77 32.89 7.11 6.60
C PHE A 77 32.78 6.30 5.33
N GLN A 78 32.30 5.09 5.47
CA GLN A 78 31.95 4.24 4.36
C GLN A 78 30.46 3.99 4.43
N TRP A 79 29.72 4.63 3.53
CA TRP A 79 28.35 4.22 3.27
C TRP A 79 28.42 2.89 2.51
N GLY A 80 27.87 1.87 3.12
CA GLY A 80 27.87 0.53 2.55
C GLY A 80 27.34 0.50 1.10
N PRO A 81 27.60 -0.57 0.36
CA PRO A 81 27.16 -0.67 -1.02
C PRO A 81 25.64 -0.55 -1.07
N ILE A 82 25.12 0.22 -2.05
CA ILE A 82 23.69 0.16 -2.35
C ILE A 82 23.37 -1.24 -2.83
N VAL A 83 22.59 -1.97 -2.04
CA VAL A 83 22.15 -3.32 -2.39
C VAL A 83 20.67 -3.29 -2.68
N LEU A 84 20.32 -3.62 -3.91
CA LEU A 84 18.94 -3.79 -4.34
C LEU A 84 18.72 -5.26 -4.69
N ALA A 85 17.67 -5.87 -4.14
CA ALA A 85 17.32 -7.26 -4.44
C ALA A 85 15.81 -7.47 -4.30
N VAL A 86 15.32 -8.56 -4.90
CA VAL A 86 13.91 -8.95 -4.86
C VAL A 86 13.82 -10.35 -4.28
N ASP A 87 12.85 -10.56 -3.42
CA ASP A 87 12.47 -11.87 -2.87
C ASP A 87 10.97 -12.14 -3.03
N GLY A 88 10.49 -13.26 -2.52
CA GLY A 88 9.07 -13.65 -2.63
C GLY A 88 8.09 -12.70 -1.95
N ILE A 89 8.54 -11.85 -1.02
CA ILE A 89 7.71 -10.82 -0.38
C ILE A 89 7.68 -9.57 -1.26
N SER A 90 8.85 -9.04 -1.62
CA SER A 90 8.97 -7.77 -2.34
C SER A 90 8.44 -7.85 -3.78
N LEU A 91 8.53 -9.00 -4.44
CA LEU A 91 8.07 -9.22 -5.80
C LEU A 91 6.61 -8.81 -6.01
N PHE A 92 5.73 -9.24 -5.12
CA PHE A 92 4.30 -8.97 -5.27
C PHE A 92 3.95 -7.50 -5.01
N PHE A 93 4.70 -6.80 -4.14
CA PHE A 93 4.55 -5.35 -3.98
C PHE A 93 5.07 -4.58 -5.21
N PHE A 94 6.11 -5.09 -5.87
CA PHE A 94 6.55 -4.58 -7.17
C PHE A 94 5.45 -4.67 -8.21
N ILE A 95 4.87 -5.86 -8.38
CA ILE A 95 3.79 -6.09 -9.34
C ILE A 95 2.58 -5.22 -9.03
N LEU A 96 2.20 -5.09 -7.75
CA LEU A 96 1.08 -4.25 -7.34
C LEU A 96 1.35 -2.77 -7.68
N THR A 97 2.55 -2.27 -7.42
CA THR A 97 2.93 -0.90 -7.76
C THR A 97 2.87 -0.66 -9.26
N ALA A 98 3.51 -1.54 -10.05
CA ALA A 98 3.51 -1.46 -11.51
C ALA A 98 2.11 -1.56 -12.13
N LEU A 99 1.20 -2.30 -11.49
CA LEU A 99 -0.20 -2.41 -11.95
C LEU A 99 -1.01 -1.14 -11.66
N LEU A 100 -0.82 -0.53 -10.50
CA LEU A 100 -1.66 0.60 -10.08
C LEU A 100 -1.30 1.90 -10.82
N ILE A 101 -0.06 2.13 -11.21
CA ILE A 101 0.35 3.37 -11.89
C ILE A 101 -0.33 3.55 -13.28
N PRO A 102 -0.34 2.57 -14.20
CA PRO A 102 -1.10 2.70 -15.45
C PRO A 102 -2.59 2.96 -15.22
N ILE A 103 -3.18 2.30 -14.22
CA ILE A 103 -4.58 2.51 -13.84
C ILE A 103 -4.79 3.93 -13.35
N CYS A 104 -3.89 4.48 -12.53
CA CYS A 104 -3.95 5.87 -12.09
C CYS A 104 -3.90 6.86 -13.26
N ILE A 105 -3.06 6.61 -14.26
CA ILE A 105 -2.98 7.43 -15.48
C ILE A 105 -4.28 7.36 -16.28
N LEU A 106 -4.85 6.16 -16.47
CA LEU A 106 -6.11 5.96 -17.18
C LEU A 106 -7.29 6.66 -16.51
N ILE A 107 -7.37 6.61 -15.19
CA ILE A 107 -8.48 7.24 -14.46
C ILE A 107 -8.33 8.76 -14.49
N SER A 108 -7.11 9.25 -14.34
CA SER A 108 -6.83 10.69 -14.33
C SER A 108 -6.90 11.34 -15.72
N TRP A 109 -7.16 10.58 -16.77
CA TRP A 109 -7.06 11.01 -18.18
C TRP A 109 -7.82 12.30 -18.52
N ASN A 110 -9.02 12.45 -17.99
CA ASN A 110 -9.90 13.60 -18.24
C ASN A 110 -10.06 14.52 -17.03
N SER A 111 -9.75 14.04 -15.83
CA SER A 111 -9.97 14.80 -14.59
C SER A 111 -8.90 15.87 -14.34
N ILE A 112 -7.68 15.63 -14.80
CA ILE A 112 -6.56 16.56 -14.59
C ILE A 112 -6.36 17.40 -15.86
N LYS A 113 -6.57 18.72 -15.72
CA LYS A 113 -6.41 19.71 -16.82
C LYS A 113 -5.30 20.74 -16.55
N TYR A 114 -4.93 20.91 -15.29
CA TYR A 114 -3.96 21.89 -14.84
C TYR A 114 -2.64 21.20 -14.48
N LEU A 115 -1.52 21.72 -14.95
CA LEU A 115 -0.16 21.19 -14.72
C LEU A 115 -0.08 19.67 -14.97
N LEU A 116 -0.58 19.22 -16.11
CA LEU A 116 -0.67 17.79 -16.44
C LEU A 116 0.70 17.11 -16.50
N LYS A 117 1.71 17.80 -17.05
CA LYS A 117 3.07 17.28 -17.18
C LYS A 117 3.67 16.98 -15.81
N GLU A 118 3.57 17.92 -14.89
CA GLU A 118 4.06 17.82 -13.52
C GLU A 118 3.32 16.70 -12.74
N PHE A 119 2.03 16.58 -12.97
CA PHE A 119 1.22 15.50 -12.40
C PHE A 119 1.70 14.12 -12.85
N LEU A 120 1.92 13.92 -14.14
CA LEU A 120 2.41 12.65 -14.68
C LEU A 120 3.84 12.35 -14.22
N LEU A 121 4.70 13.36 -14.13
CA LEU A 121 6.04 13.22 -13.57
C LEU A 121 6.00 12.79 -12.10
N CYS A 122 5.11 13.37 -11.29
CA CYS A 122 4.92 12.96 -9.89
C CYS A 122 4.49 11.47 -9.80
N LEU A 123 3.62 10.99 -10.68
CA LEU A 123 3.21 9.58 -10.68
C LEU A 123 4.37 8.64 -11.04
N LEU A 124 5.11 8.94 -12.10
CA LEU A 124 6.26 8.14 -12.51
C LEU A 124 7.41 8.19 -11.47
N PHE A 125 7.60 9.35 -10.84
CA PHE A 125 8.59 9.49 -9.78
C PHE A 125 8.20 8.70 -8.53
N LEU A 126 6.90 8.65 -8.19
CA LEU A 126 6.39 7.77 -7.14
C LEU A 126 6.63 6.30 -7.46
N GLU A 127 6.47 5.89 -8.70
CA GLU A 127 6.70 4.51 -9.12
C GLU A 127 8.16 4.08 -8.84
N ILE A 128 9.14 4.91 -9.24
CA ILE A 128 10.56 4.66 -8.95
C ILE A 128 10.82 4.56 -7.45
N LEU A 129 10.34 5.51 -6.66
CA LEU A 129 10.58 5.54 -5.23
C LEU A 129 9.96 4.34 -4.52
N LEU A 130 8.73 3.97 -4.88
CA LEU A 130 8.04 2.82 -4.30
C LEU A 130 8.73 1.50 -4.64
N MET A 131 9.12 1.32 -5.89
CA MET A 131 9.90 0.15 -6.30
C MET A 131 11.26 0.10 -5.60
N GLY A 132 11.91 1.25 -5.46
CA GLY A 132 13.15 1.36 -4.72
C GLY A 132 13.02 0.93 -3.26
N VAL A 133 11.97 1.38 -2.56
CA VAL A 133 11.72 0.98 -1.16
C VAL A 133 11.57 -0.53 -1.00
N PHE A 134 10.80 -1.17 -1.90
CA PHE A 134 10.59 -2.63 -1.81
C PHE A 134 11.82 -3.47 -2.22
N SER A 135 12.79 -2.88 -2.92
CA SER A 135 14.03 -3.57 -3.32
C SER A 135 15.23 -3.26 -2.43
N ALA A 136 15.17 -2.22 -1.61
CA ALA A 136 16.29 -1.78 -0.79
C ALA A 136 16.62 -2.80 0.30
N LEU A 137 17.87 -3.29 0.32
CA LEU A 137 18.47 -4.10 1.37
C LEU A 137 19.44 -3.31 2.24
N ASP A 138 19.58 -2.01 2.04
CA ASP A 138 20.28 -1.09 2.91
C ASP A 138 19.26 -0.27 3.72
N LEU A 139 19.45 -0.23 5.03
CA LEU A 139 18.51 0.42 5.96
C LEU A 139 18.42 1.93 5.76
N LEU A 140 19.56 2.58 5.46
CA LEU A 140 19.60 4.02 5.21
C LEU A 140 19.01 4.37 3.84
N LEU A 141 19.28 3.55 2.82
CA LEU A 141 18.65 3.70 1.50
C LEU A 141 17.14 3.51 1.59
N PHE A 142 16.68 2.49 2.32
CA PHE A 142 15.27 2.29 2.60
C PHE A 142 14.64 3.54 3.21
N TYR A 143 15.28 4.13 4.22
CA TYR A 143 14.81 5.34 4.88
C TYR A 143 14.71 6.54 3.92
N ILE A 144 15.74 6.78 3.11
CA ILE A 144 15.76 7.90 2.15
C ILE A 144 14.65 7.76 1.13
N LEU A 145 14.46 6.57 0.57
CA LEU A 145 13.40 6.33 -0.40
C LEU A 145 12.02 6.39 0.23
N PHE A 146 11.87 5.86 1.44
CA PHE A 146 10.64 5.88 2.24
C PHE A 146 10.18 7.30 2.56
N GLU A 147 11.12 8.20 2.91
CA GLU A 147 10.84 9.62 3.11
C GLU A 147 10.71 10.39 1.80
N GLY A 148 11.47 10.02 0.78
CA GLY A 148 11.39 10.62 -0.55
C GLY A 148 10.00 10.60 -1.16
N ILE A 149 9.19 9.59 -0.85
CA ILE A 149 7.80 9.45 -1.29
C ILE A 149 6.91 10.59 -0.75
N LEU A 150 7.26 11.21 0.37
CA LEU A 150 6.47 12.29 0.95
C LEU A 150 6.36 13.51 0.04
N ILE A 151 7.44 13.84 -0.68
CA ILE A 151 7.50 15.03 -1.53
C ILE A 151 6.48 14.95 -2.67
N PRO A 152 6.51 13.94 -3.56
CA PRO A 152 5.53 13.86 -4.64
C PRO A 152 4.10 13.66 -4.14
N MET A 153 3.90 12.95 -3.02
CA MET A 153 2.56 12.81 -2.44
C MET A 153 2.03 14.10 -1.84
N PHE A 154 2.88 14.89 -1.16
CA PHE A 154 2.52 16.22 -0.67
C PHE A 154 2.08 17.13 -1.82
N LEU A 155 2.81 17.12 -2.93
CA LEU A 155 2.47 17.88 -4.14
C LEU A 155 1.15 17.38 -4.76
N LEU A 156 0.97 16.06 -4.89
CA LEU A 156 -0.27 15.49 -5.43
C LEU A 156 -1.50 15.90 -4.62
N ILE A 157 -1.44 15.87 -3.31
CA ILE A 157 -2.55 16.26 -2.45
C ILE A 157 -2.74 17.78 -2.47
N GLY A 158 -1.67 18.55 -2.32
CA GLY A 158 -1.72 20.00 -2.15
C GLY A 158 -2.10 20.75 -3.44
N ILE A 159 -1.63 20.31 -4.61
CA ILE A 159 -1.88 20.99 -5.89
C ILE A 159 -3.19 20.49 -6.52
N TRP A 160 -3.32 19.18 -6.73
CA TRP A 160 -4.45 18.58 -7.45
C TRP A 160 -5.58 18.06 -6.56
N GLY A 161 -5.53 18.31 -5.26
CA GLY A 161 -6.61 18.00 -4.35
C GLY A 161 -7.92 18.72 -4.71
N SER A 162 -9.04 18.18 -4.26
CA SER A 162 -10.37 18.51 -4.79
C SER A 162 -11.07 19.68 -4.09
N ARG A 163 -10.68 20.05 -2.88
CA ARG A 163 -11.29 21.13 -2.08
C ARG A 163 -10.23 22.12 -1.58
N GLU A 164 -10.67 23.25 -1.02
CA GLU A 164 -9.77 24.25 -0.41
C GLU A 164 -8.96 23.69 0.77
N GLU A 165 -9.51 22.73 1.50
CA GLU A 165 -8.83 22.06 2.62
C GLU A 165 -7.67 21.14 2.21
N LYS A 166 -7.40 20.97 0.91
CA LYS A 166 -6.31 20.14 0.38
C LYS A 166 -4.93 20.51 0.93
N VAL A 167 -4.67 21.81 1.12
CA VAL A 167 -3.39 22.30 1.66
C VAL A 167 -3.23 21.84 3.10
N ARG A 168 -4.27 21.99 3.92
CA ARG A 168 -4.27 21.50 5.30
C ARG A 168 -4.08 19.99 5.38
N ALA A 169 -4.77 19.23 4.52
CA ALA A 169 -4.64 17.77 4.45
C ALA A 169 -3.23 17.32 4.04
N SER A 170 -2.59 18.02 3.08
CA SER A 170 -1.22 17.71 2.67
C SER A 170 -0.21 17.95 3.80
N TYR A 171 -0.38 19.03 4.58
CA TYR A 171 0.44 19.29 5.77
C TYR A 171 0.20 18.24 6.87
N TYR A 172 -1.03 17.81 7.13
CA TYR A 172 -1.29 16.70 8.07
C TYR A 172 -0.57 15.44 7.65
N PHE A 173 -0.67 15.05 6.39
CA PHE A 173 0.04 13.89 5.84
C PHE A 173 1.56 14.03 6.05
N PHE A 174 2.13 15.18 5.65
CA PHE A 174 3.57 15.42 5.71
C PHE A 174 4.10 15.41 7.16
N PHE A 175 3.49 16.21 8.04
CA PHE A 175 4.01 16.32 9.42
C PHE A 175 3.81 15.05 10.24
N TYR A 176 2.67 14.36 10.13
CA TYR A 176 2.48 13.10 10.86
C TYR A 176 3.52 12.05 10.46
N THR A 177 3.75 11.90 9.17
CA THR A 177 4.70 10.91 8.67
C THR A 177 6.14 11.28 8.96
N LEU A 178 6.52 12.54 8.78
CA LEU A 178 7.88 13.02 9.06
C LEU A 178 8.22 12.91 10.56
N MET A 179 7.31 13.33 11.45
CA MET A 179 7.54 13.22 12.89
C MET A 179 7.77 11.78 13.34
N GLY A 180 7.01 10.83 12.77
CA GLY A 180 7.25 9.41 13.06
C GLY A 180 8.60 8.92 12.56
N SER A 181 8.98 9.28 11.34
CA SER A 181 10.18 8.76 10.68
C SER A 181 11.50 9.26 11.26
N VAL A 182 11.52 10.46 11.84
CA VAL A 182 12.72 10.98 12.53
C VAL A 182 13.17 10.03 13.65
N PHE A 183 12.26 9.41 14.38
CA PHE A 183 12.61 8.43 15.41
C PHE A 183 13.21 7.15 14.82
N MET A 184 12.77 6.73 13.65
CA MET A 184 13.39 5.61 12.93
C MET A 184 14.82 5.94 12.51
N LEU A 185 15.08 7.16 12.05
CA LEU A 185 16.42 7.61 11.69
C LEU A 185 17.39 7.56 12.87
N LEU A 186 16.95 7.96 14.06
CA LEU A 186 17.76 7.84 15.27
C LEU A 186 18.12 6.38 15.56
N GLY A 187 17.16 5.45 15.39
CA GLY A 187 17.41 4.02 15.50
C GLY A 187 18.41 3.49 14.46
N ILE A 188 18.35 3.98 13.22
CA ILE A 188 19.31 3.63 12.16
C ILE A 188 20.72 4.12 12.51
N PHE A 189 20.87 5.34 13.01
CA PHE A 189 22.18 5.86 13.45
C PHE A 189 22.75 5.05 14.62
N GLN A 190 21.92 4.64 15.57
CA GLN A 190 22.37 3.79 16.68
C GLN A 190 22.80 2.40 16.17
N LEU A 191 22.11 1.82 15.19
CA LEU A 191 22.54 0.58 14.54
C LEU A 191 23.88 0.75 13.82
N TYR A 192 24.05 1.87 13.10
CA TYR A 192 25.29 2.17 12.42
C TYR A 192 26.48 2.36 13.39
N ASP A 193 26.27 3.03 14.51
CA ASP A 193 27.29 3.23 15.53
C ASP A 193 27.79 1.91 16.12
N ILE A 194 26.90 0.92 16.30
CA ILE A 194 27.24 -0.39 16.82
C ILE A 194 27.86 -1.31 15.76
N ALA A 195 27.31 -1.29 14.55
CA ALA A 195 27.61 -2.25 13.49
C ALA A 195 28.68 -1.76 12.50
N GLY A 196 28.88 -0.42 12.39
CA GLY A 196 29.73 0.20 11.38
C GLY A 196 29.17 0.12 9.94
N THR A 197 27.96 -0.42 9.76
CA THR A 197 27.31 -0.59 8.47
C THR A 197 25.79 -0.51 8.57
N THR A 198 25.11 -0.17 7.47
CA THR A 198 23.66 -0.17 7.34
C THR A 198 23.13 -1.33 6.48
N ASP A 199 24.04 -2.21 5.99
CA ASP A 199 23.66 -3.36 5.19
C ASP A 199 22.85 -4.38 5.98
N TYR A 200 21.67 -4.73 5.45
CA TYR A 200 20.72 -5.62 6.10
C TYR A 200 21.29 -7.01 6.40
N GLN A 201 22.02 -7.61 5.45
CA GLN A 201 22.54 -8.94 5.60
C GLN A 201 23.64 -9.01 6.69
N THR A 202 24.45 -7.97 6.78
CA THR A 202 25.47 -7.83 7.82
C THR A 202 24.83 -7.59 9.19
N LEU A 203 23.81 -6.74 9.27
CA LEU A 203 23.09 -6.45 10.51
C LEU A 203 22.40 -7.67 11.11
N LEU A 204 21.91 -8.60 10.29
CA LEU A 204 21.29 -9.85 10.77
C LEU A 204 22.24 -10.75 11.60
N ASN A 205 23.53 -10.64 11.37
CA ASN A 205 24.54 -11.45 12.06
C ASN A 205 25.01 -10.82 13.38
N ILE A 206 24.59 -9.60 13.69
CA ILE A 206 25.02 -8.86 14.87
C ILE A 206 24.05 -9.13 16.03
N LYS A 207 24.59 -9.60 17.16
CA LYS A 207 23.79 -9.79 18.38
C LYS A 207 23.72 -8.47 19.16
N LEU A 208 22.55 -7.88 19.18
CA LEU A 208 22.27 -6.66 19.95
C LEU A 208 21.79 -6.99 21.37
N PRO A 209 22.19 -6.23 22.40
CA PRO A 209 21.62 -6.33 23.75
C PRO A 209 20.13 -6.03 23.75
N GLU A 210 19.34 -6.72 24.57
CA GLU A 210 17.87 -6.53 24.62
C GLU A 210 17.45 -5.09 24.91
N SER A 211 18.15 -4.41 25.82
CA SER A 211 17.88 -3.00 26.12
C SER A 211 18.02 -2.10 24.90
N THR A 212 19.06 -2.31 24.11
CA THR A 212 19.31 -1.57 22.87
C THR A 212 18.25 -1.89 21.81
N GLN A 213 17.89 -3.19 21.67
CA GLN A 213 16.81 -3.58 20.75
C GLN A 213 15.49 -2.87 21.08
N LYS A 214 15.11 -2.75 22.37
CA LYS A 214 13.87 -2.10 22.80
C LYS A 214 13.81 -0.62 22.43
N TRP A 215 14.92 0.11 22.56
CA TRP A 215 14.99 1.52 22.17
C TRP A 215 14.91 1.72 20.67
N ILE A 216 15.66 0.94 19.91
CA ILE A 216 15.63 0.99 18.43
C ILE A 216 14.24 0.61 17.93
N PHE A 217 13.64 -0.45 18.49
CA PHE A 217 12.28 -0.88 18.15
C PHE A 217 11.24 0.21 18.41
N ALA A 218 11.33 0.94 19.51
CA ALA A 218 10.41 2.04 19.80
C ALA A 218 10.46 3.12 18.71
N GLY A 219 11.64 3.47 18.20
CA GLY A 219 11.80 4.40 17.08
C GLY A 219 11.21 3.86 15.77
N PHE A 220 11.49 2.60 15.44
CA PHE A 220 10.91 1.92 14.26
C PHE A 220 9.40 1.81 14.37
N PHE A 221 8.90 1.42 15.56
CA PHE A 221 7.47 1.31 15.80
C PHE A 221 6.73 2.62 15.56
N LEU A 222 7.22 3.73 16.08
CA LEU A 222 6.57 5.04 15.87
C LEU A 222 6.47 5.39 14.39
N SER A 223 7.54 5.22 13.63
CA SER A 223 7.54 5.48 12.19
C SER A 223 6.55 4.59 11.44
N LEU A 224 6.66 3.29 11.64
CA LEU A 224 5.87 2.30 10.89
C LEU A 224 4.39 2.30 11.32
N ALA A 225 4.09 2.55 12.61
CA ALA A 225 2.73 2.67 13.13
C ALA A 225 1.98 3.91 12.59
N VAL A 226 2.69 5.00 12.31
CA VAL A 226 2.11 6.16 11.63
C VAL A 226 1.75 5.80 10.19
N LYS A 227 2.63 5.10 9.46
CA LYS A 227 2.37 4.69 8.06
C LYS A 227 1.26 3.65 7.94
N ILE A 228 1.17 2.68 8.87
CA ILE A 228 0.06 1.69 8.95
C ILE A 228 -1.14 2.30 9.67
N PRO A 229 -1.59 3.43 9.58
CA PRO A 229 -2.52 4.23 10.37
C PRO A 229 -3.02 3.51 11.65
N LYS A 230 -2.11 3.23 12.57
CA LYS A 230 -2.46 2.56 13.82
C LYS A 230 -3.07 3.55 14.83
N VAL A 231 -4.09 3.13 15.55
CA VAL A 231 -4.63 3.96 16.65
C VAL A 231 -3.54 4.13 17.73
N PRO A 232 -3.23 5.38 18.17
CA PRO A 232 -3.93 6.65 17.93
C PRO A 232 -3.44 7.46 16.71
N PHE A 233 -2.44 7.01 15.96
CA PHE A 233 -1.75 7.75 14.89
C PHE A 233 -2.47 7.75 13.53
N HIS A 234 -3.75 7.43 13.46
CA HIS A 234 -4.51 7.19 12.22
C HIS A 234 -5.22 8.42 11.63
N ILE A 235 -5.31 9.53 12.37
CA ILE A 235 -6.19 10.68 12.03
C ILE A 235 -5.82 11.33 10.68
N TRP A 236 -4.55 11.31 10.29
CA TRP A 236 -4.06 11.88 9.03
C TRP A 236 -4.64 11.18 7.80
N LEU A 237 -4.87 9.86 7.89
CA LEU A 237 -5.25 9.03 6.74
C LEU A 237 -6.61 9.42 6.14
N PRO A 238 -7.72 9.51 6.89
CA PRO A 238 -9.00 9.91 6.32
C PRO A 238 -8.97 11.31 5.72
N GLN A 239 -8.21 12.23 6.32
CA GLN A 239 -8.09 13.60 5.80
C GLN A 239 -7.32 13.63 4.48
N ALA A 240 -6.19 12.95 4.41
CA ALA A 240 -5.40 12.83 3.18
C ALA A 240 -6.21 12.18 2.05
N HIS A 241 -6.93 11.08 2.33
CA HIS A 241 -7.75 10.40 1.33
C HIS A 241 -8.91 11.24 0.79
N VAL A 242 -9.59 11.97 1.66
CA VAL A 242 -10.75 12.77 1.27
C VAL A 242 -10.35 13.87 0.29
N GLU A 243 -9.23 14.54 0.53
CA GLU A 243 -8.79 15.67 -0.27
C GLU A 243 -7.89 15.28 -1.47
N ALA A 244 -7.20 14.15 -1.40
CA ALA A 244 -6.34 13.69 -2.49
C ALA A 244 -7.09 13.51 -3.82
N PRO A 245 -6.43 13.79 -4.97
CA PRO A 245 -6.97 13.36 -6.27
C PRO A 245 -7.12 11.84 -6.30
N VAL A 246 -7.86 11.31 -7.27
CA VAL A 246 -8.14 9.86 -7.34
C VAL A 246 -6.89 9.02 -7.35
N SER A 247 -5.96 9.35 -8.23
CA SER A 247 -4.66 8.68 -8.34
C SER A 247 -3.87 8.71 -7.03
N GLY A 248 -3.88 9.87 -6.34
CA GLY A 248 -3.28 9.99 -5.01
C GLY A 248 -3.94 9.06 -3.99
N SER A 249 -5.28 8.97 -3.98
CA SER A 249 -6.01 8.07 -3.07
C SER A 249 -5.75 6.60 -3.40
N VAL A 250 -5.65 6.24 -4.68
CA VAL A 250 -5.35 4.87 -5.13
C VAL A 250 -3.94 4.44 -4.70
N ILE A 251 -2.93 5.27 -4.94
CA ILE A 251 -1.55 4.97 -4.54
C ILE A 251 -1.41 4.92 -3.02
N LEU A 252 -2.04 5.86 -2.31
CA LEU A 252 -2.01 5.91 -0.85
C LEU A 252 -2.64 4.66 -0.23
N ALA A 253 -3.83 4.26 -0.69
CA ALA A 253 -4.49 3.05 -0.21
C ALA A 253 -3.86 1.76 -0.73
N GLY A 254 -3.44 1.75 -2.00
CA GLY A 254 -2.92 0.56 -2.68
C GLY A 254 -1.53 0.15 -2.19
N VAL A 255 -0.61 1.11 -2.05
CA VAL A 255 0.81 0.83 -1.82
C VAL A 255 1.36 1.48 -0.55
N LEU A 256 1.08 2.77 -0.31
CA LEU A 256 1.74 3.51 0.78
C LEU A 256 1.49 2.93 2.17
N LEU A 257 0.26 2.49 2.46
CA LEU A 257 -0.07 1.85 3.74
C LEU A 257 0.72 0.55 3.97
N LYS A 258 1.09 -0.13 2.88
CA LYS A 258 1.83 -1.40 2.94
C LYS A 258 3.31 -1.22 3.24
N LEU A 259 3.86 -0.02 3.00
CA LEU A 259 5.25 0.29 3.36
C LEU A 259 5.53 0.08 4.84
N GLY A 260 4.58 0.43 5.71
CA GLY A 260 4.72 0.22 7.14
C GLY A 260 4.73 -1.27 7.51
N GLY A 261 3.80 -2.07 6.95
CA GLY A 261 3.77 -3.52 7.17
C GLY A 261 5.00 -4.23 6.61
N TYR A 262 5.44 -3.82 5.42
CA TYR A 262 6.68 -4.29 4.83
C TYR A 262 7.90 -3.95 5.69
N GLY A 263 7.96 -2.73 6.23
CA GLY A 263 9.04 -2.30 7.13
C GLY A 263 9.09 -3.12 8.43
N PHE A 264 7.95 -3.45 9.03
CA PHE A 264 7.91 -4.35 10.19
C PHE A 264 8.41 -5.75 9.83
N LEU A 265 7.93 -6.31 8.73
CA LEU A 265 8.30 -7.67 8.31
C LEU A 265 9.77 -7.78 7.87
N ARG A 266 10.26 -6.78 7.13
CA ARG A 266 11.60 -6.81 6.54
C ARG A 266 12.71 -6.41 7.51
N PHE A 267 12.48 -5.36 8.31
CA PHE A 267 13.55 -4.80 9.13
C PHE A 267 13.30 -4.98 10.64
N SER A 268 12.12 -4.61 11.12
CA SER A 268 11.87 -4.58 12.55
C SER A 268 11.91 -5.98 13.17
N TRP A 269 11.21 -6.93 12.57
CA TRP A 269 11.08 -8.28 13.12
C TRP A 269 12.39 -9.08 13.05
N PRO A 270 13.13 -9.16 11.91
CA PRO A 270 14.37 -9.94 11.84
C PRO A 270 15.55 -9.32 12.58
N LEU A 271 15.66 -7.97 12.61
CA LEU A 271 16.78 -7.29 13.25
C LEU A 271 16.61 -7.16 14.76
N LEU A 272 15.37 -7.12 15.27
CA LEU A 272 15.02 -6.82 16.64
C LEU A 272 14.06 -7.87 17.24
N PRO A 273 14.39 -9.17 17.20
CA PRO A 273 13.46 -10.23 17.58
C PRO A 273 13.01 -10.13 19.04
N ALA A 274 13.94 -9.94 19.99
CA ALA A 274 13.61 -9.86 21.42
C ALA A 274 12.72 -8.65 21.75
N ALA A 275 12.92 -7.51 21.07
CA ALA A 275 12.07 -6.34 21.24
C ALA A 275 10.69 -6.55 20.59
N SER A 276 10.62 -7.20 19.44
CA SER A 276 9.36 -7.52 18.76
C SER A 276 8.48 -8.42 19.65
N GLU A 277 9.07 -9.41 20.30
CA GLU A 277 8.38 -10.30 21.22
C GLU A 277 7.91 -9.56 22.50
N TYR A 278 8.77 -8.72 23.06
CA TYR A 278 8.46 -7.92 24.25
C TYR A 278 7.28 -6.96 24.01
N PHE A 279 7.23 -6.30 22.86
CA PHE A 279 6.17 -5.34 22.51
C PHE A 279 4.96 -5.97 21.81
N ALA A 280 4.98 -7.25 21.45
CA ALA A 280 3.89 -7.93 20.77
C ALA A 280 2.54 -7.79 21.51
N PRO A 281 2.41 -7.98 22.84
CA PRO A 281 1.14 -7.79 23.55
C PRO A 281 0.56 -6.38 23.40
N LEU A 282 1.41 -5.34 23.46
CA LEU A 282 1.00 -3.96 23.27
C LEU A 282 0.49 -3.73 21.85
N ILE A 283 1.22 -4.23 20.86
CA ILE A 283 0.89 -4.02 19.45
C ILE A 283 -0.38 -4.77 19.06
N ILE A 284 -0.56 -5.97 19.58
CA ILE A 284 -1.75 -6.79 19.35
C ILE A 284 -2.99 -6.15 20.00
N THR A 285 -2.87 -5.63 21.22
CA THR A 285 -3.98 -4.90 21.87
C THR A 285 -4.37 -3.64 21.11
N LEU A 286 -3.39 -2.84 20.66
CA LEU A 286 -3.64 -1.68 19.79
C LEU A 286 -4.25 -2.09 18.44
N SER A 287 -3.91 -3.27 17.91
CA SER A 287 -4.49 -3.80 16.69
C SER A 287 -5.97 -4.16 16.89
N GLY A 288 -6.31 -4.82 18.00
CA GLY A 288 -7.68 -5.11 18.39
C GLY A 288 -8.52 -3.84 18.54
N ILE A 289 -7.98 -2.82 19.19
CA ILE A 289 -8.64 -1.50 19.30
C ILE A 289 -8.83 -0.89 17.91
N ALA A 290 -7.83 -0.93 17.03
CA ALA A 290 -7.93 -0.39 15.68
C ALA A 290 -9.02 -1.10 14.85
N ILE A 291 -9.16 -2.42 14.97
CA ILE A 291 -10.18 -3.20 14.30
C ILE A 291 -11.58 -2.76 14.74
N VAL A 292 -11.84 -2.75 16.03
CA VAL A 292 -13.19 -2.42 16.57
C VAL A 292 -13.49 -0.94 16.41
N TYR A 293 -12.60 -0.06 16.86
CA TYR A 293 -12.78 1.38 16.77
C TYR A 293 -12.86 1.86 15.32
N GLY A 294 -11.96 1.37 14.46
CA GLY A 294 -11.97 1.69 13.03
C GLY A 294 -13.28 1.28 12.36
N SER A 295 -13.80 0.08 12.64
CA SER A 295 -15.06 -0.40 12.09
C SER A 295 -16.28 0.40 12.60
N LEU A 296 -16.33 0.71 13.89
CA LEU A 296 -17.42 1.54 14.47
C LEU A 296 -17.42 2.97 13.92
N THR A 297 -16.25 3.57 13.76
CA THR A 297 -16.14 4.90 13.15
C THR A 297 -16.53 4.87 11.68
N THR A 298 -16.25 3.80 10.96
CA THR A 298 -16.67 3.59 9.56
C THR A 298 -18.19 3.58 9.44
N CYS A 299 -18.90 2.88 10.32
CA CYS A 299 -20.38 2.83 10.34
C CYS A 299 -21.03 4.22 10.47
N ARG A 300 -20.33 5.20 11.04
CA ARG A 300 -20.88 6.54 11.32
C ARG A 300 -20.52 7.58 10.24
N GLN A 301 -19.77 7.23 9.22
CA GLN A 301 -19.34 8.17 8.19
C GLN A 301 -20.49 8.54 7.24
N VAL A 302 -20.57 9.81 6.89
CA VAL A 302 -21.54 10.37 5.92
C VAL A 302 -20.90 10.64 4.55
N ASP A 303 -19.57 10.71 4.48
CA ASP A 303 -18.80 10.89 3.26
C ASP A 303 -18.30 9.53 2.78
N PHE A 304 -18.60 9.21 1.53
CA PHE A 304 -18.26 7.93 0.92
C PHE A 304 -16.75 7.66 0.94
N LYS A 305 -15.94 8.65 0.56
CA LYS A 305 -14.47 8.53 0.52
C LYS A 305 -13.86 8.34 1.91
N ARG A 306 -14.46 9.03 2.92
CA ARG A 306 -14.05 8.91 4.32
C ARG A 306 -14.41 7.54 4.90
N LEU A 307 -15.56 6.97 4.51
CA LEU A 307 -15.97 5.63 4.92
C LEU A 307 -14.95 4.58 4.47
N ILE A 308 -14.53 4.62 3.19
CA ILE A 308 -13.51 3.69 2.67
C ILE A 308 -12.16 3.90 3.37
N ALA A 309 -11.77 5.14 3.66
CA ALA A 309 -10.52 5.41 4.36
C ALA A 309 -10.50 4.82 5.79
N TYR A 310 -11.61 4.94 6.55
CA TYR A 310 -11.69 4.33 7.88
C TYR A 310 -11.78 2.80 7.84
N SER A 311 -12.39 2.21 6.81
CA SER A 311 -12.37 0.74 6.64
C SER A 311 -10.94 0.22 6.48
N SER A 312 -10.07 0.98 5.81
CA SER A 312 -8.66 0.65 5.68
C SER A 312 -7.92 0.60 7.03
N VAL A 313 -8.30 1.45 8.00
CA VAL A 313 -7.73 1.40 9.36
C VAL A 313 -8.03 0.06 10.04
N ALA A 314 -9.26 -0.44 9.89
CA ALA A 314 -9.67 -1.73 10.46
C ALA A 314 -8.93 -2.92 9.78
N HIS A 315 -8.86 -2.94 8.44
CA HIS A 315 -8.17 -4.02 7.70
C HIS A 315 -6.66 -4.01 7.99
N MET A 316 -6.02 -2.85 8.08
CA MET A 316 -4.61 -2.75 8.46
C MET A 316 -4.37 -3.12 9.93
N GLY A 317 -5.40 -3.00 10.79
CA GLY A 317 -5.40 -3.56 12.14
C GLY A 317 -5.25 -5.09 12.14
N LEU A 318 -5.96 -5.80 11.25
CA LEU A 318 -5.80 -7.26 11.05
C LEU A 318 -4.40 -7.62 10.52
N VAL A 319 -3.86 -6.83 9.60
CA VAL A 319 -2.48 -7.01 9.12
C VAL A 319 -1.48 -6.95 10.26
N THR A 320 -1.53 -5.90 11.08
CA THR A 320 -0.57 -5.76 12.21
C THR A 320 -0.78 -6.82 13.27
N LEU A 321 -2.01 -7.30 13.47
CA LEU A 321 -2.28 -8.42 14.34
C LEU A 321 -1.57 -9.68 13.82
N GLY A 322 -1.76 -10.05 12.54
CA GLY A 322 -1.08 -11.20 11.94
C GLY A 322 0.45 -11.09 11.97
N LEU A 323 1.03 -9.89 11.79
CA LEU A 323 2.49 -9.69 11.86
C LEU A 323 3.09 -9.98 13.24
N PHE A 324 2.36 -9.72 14.33
CA PHE A 324 2.89 -9.82 15.70
C PHE A 324 2.38 -11.04 16.47
N THR A 325 1.67 -11.97 15.84
CA THR A 325 1.37 -13.29 16.41
C THR A 325 2.56 -14.24 16.40
N HIS A 326 3.63 -13.90 15.67
CA HIS A 326 4.85 -14.71 15.51
C HIS A 326 4.61 -16.13 14.96
N THR A 327 3.47 -16.35 14.30
CA THR A 327 3.18 -17.60 13.59
C THR A 327 3.46 -17.42 12.09
N ILE A 328 3.92 -18.49 11.41
CA ILE A 328 4.18 -18.43 9.96
C ILE A 328 2.89 -18.11 9.21
N GLU A 329 1.79 -18.71 9.64
CA GLU A 329 0.45 -18.48 9.09
C GLU A 329 0.05 -17.01 9.22
N GLY A 330 0.30 -16.39 10.39
CA GLY A 330 0.02 -14.97 10.63
C GLY A 330 0.84 -14.04 9.75
N LEU A 331 2.14 -14.32 9.58
CA LEU A 331 3.03 -13.52 8.73
C LEU A 331 2.63 -13.62 7.25
N VAL A 332 2.35 -14.83 6.77
CA VAL A 332 1.88 -15.06 5.39
C VAL A 332 0.52 -14.39 5.17
N ALA A 333 -0.39 -14.53 6.12
CA ALA A 333 -1.70 -13.88 6.09
C ALA A 333 -1.59 -12.37 6.01
N ALA A 334 -0.70 -11.77 6.79
CA ALA A 334 -0.48 -10.33 6.79
C ALA A 334 0.01 -9.82 5.43
N VAL A 335 0.98 -10.51 4.80
CA VAL A 335 1.45 -10.14 3.45
C VAL A 335 0.33 -10.30 2.42
N PHE A 336 -0.38 -11.41 2.46
CA PHE A 336 -1.48 -11.67 1.53
C PHE A 336 -2.60 -10.63 1.69
N LEU A 337 -2.99 -10.30 2.94
CA LEU A 337 -4.01 -9.31 3.22
C LEU A 337 -3.57 -7.90 2.80
N MET A 338 -2.30 -7.53 2.96
CA MET A 338 -1.76 -6.27 2.44
C MET A 338 -1.97 -6.16 0.92
N LEU A 339 -1.66 -7.21 0.16
CA LEU A 339 -1.83 -7.22 -1.29
C LEU A 339 -3.32 -7.20 -1.68
N ALA A 340 -4.13 -8.04 -1.06
CA ALA A 340 -5.58 -8.11 -1.29
C ALA A 340 -6.25 -6.77 -0.98
N HIS A 341 -6.00 -6.18 0.19
CA HIS A 341 -6.50 -4.86 0.55
C HIS A 341 -6.02 -3.78 -0.42
N GLY A 342 -4.78 -3.89 -0.95
CA GLY A 342 -4.25 -2.98 -1.96
C GLY A 342 -5.11 -2.94 -3.22
N ILE A 343 -5.53 -4.08 -3.72
CA ILE A 343 -6.38 -4.21 -4.92
C ILE A 343 -7.80 -3.74 -4.63
N VAL A 344 -8.40 -4.19 -3.53
CA VAL A 344 -9.80 -3.91 -3.18
C VAL A 344 -10.02 -2.45 -2.82
N SER A 345 -9.18 -1.88 -1.96
CA SER A 345 -9.30 -0.47 -1.57
C SER A 345 -9.09 0.48 -2.73
N SER A 346 -8.11 0.20 -3.60
CA SER A 346 -7.89 0.95 -4.83
C SER A 346 -9.13 0.93 -5.72
N SER A 347 -9.73 -0.24 -5.93
CA SER A 347 -10.95 -0.41 -6.73
C SER A 347 -12.13 0.38 -6.14
N LEU A 348 -12.30 0.37 -4.82
CA LEU A 348 -13.35 1.14 -4.14
C LEU A 348 -13.16 2.65 -4.31
N PHE A 349 -11.93 3.17 -4.17
CA PHE A 349 -11.66 4.60 -4.41
C PHE A 349 -11.92 4.99 -5.86
N ILE A 350 -11.62 4.13 -6.82
CA ILE A 350 -11.94 4.34 -8.23
C ILE A 350 -13.45 4.39 -8.44
N ALA A 351 -14.20 3.44 -7.88
CA ALA A 351 -15.66 3.39 -7.98
C ALA A 351 -16.33 4.67 -7.43
N VAL A 352 -15.88 5.14 -6.26
CA VAL A 352 -16.35 6.42 -5.69
C VAL A 352 -16.11 7.58 -6.63
N THR A 353 -14.99 7.57 -7.31
CA THR A 353 -14.64 8.66 -8.22
C THR A 353 -15.56 8.69 -9.43
N PHE A 354 -15.94 7.54 -9.98
CA PHE A 354 -16.88 7.50 -11.08
C PHE A 354 -18.23 8.14 -10.72
N LEU A 355 -18.68 7.96 -9.50
CA LEU A 355 -19.86 8.66 -8.98
C LEU A 355 -19.60 10.17 -8.80
N TYR A 356 -18.45 10.50 -8.23
CA TYR A 356 -18.09 11.90 -7.97
C TYR A 356 -17.92 12.71 -9.27
N GLU A 357 -17.32 12.17 -10.31
CA GLU A 357 -17.16 12.83 -11.61
C GLU A 357 -18.51 13.14 -12.29
N ARG A 358 -19.56 12.32 -12.00
CA ARG A 358 -20.90 12.50 -12.56
C ARG A 358 -21.78 13.45 -11.75
N HIS A 359 -21.69 13.37 -10.44
CA HIS A 359 -22.63 14.04 -9.54
C HIS A 359 -22.02 15.13 -8.67
N HIS A 360 -20.70 15.29 -8.69
CA HIS A 360 -19.92 16.30 -7.94
C HIS A 360 -20.20 16.35 -6.42
N THR A 361 -20.71 15.26 -5.84
CA THR A 361 -20.94 15.11 -4.40
C THR A 361 -20.33 13.81 -3.88
N ARG A 362 -19.91 13.78 -2.61
CA ARG A 362 -19.40 12.59 -1.92
C ARG A 362 -20.31 12.15 -0.78
N LEU A 363 -21.37 12.91 -0.50
CA LEU A 363 -22.28 12.63 0.61
C LEU A 363 -23.24 11.51 0.23
N ILE A 364 -23.19 10.43 1.01
CA ILE A 364 -23.99 9.20 0.78
C ILE A 364 -25.49 9.51 0.71
N LYS A 365 -25.96 10.50 1.45
CA LYS A 365 -27.39 10.86 1.54
C LYS A 365 -28.03 11.27 0.20
N TYR A 366 -27.22 11.76 -0.75
CA TYR A 366 -27.72 12.18 -2.08
C TYR A 366 -27.81 11.05 -3.08
N TYR A 367 -27.17 9.91 -2.81
CA TYR A 367 -27.20 8.73 -3.66
C TYR A 367 -28.32 7.79 -3.26
N ARG A 368 -29.10 7.36 -4.24
CA ARG A 368 -30.20 6.41 -4.08
C ARG A 368 -30.62 5.88 -5.44
N GLY A 369 -30.93 4.59 -5.54
CA GLY A 369 -31.46 3.98 -6.76
C GLY A 369 -30.49 3.92 -7.95
N ILE A 370 -29.18 3.80 -7.69
CA ILE A 370 -28.17 3.74 -8.76
C ILE A 370 -28.35 2.51 -9.65
N THR A 371 -28.93 1.44 -9.15
CA THR A 371 -29.22 0.24 -9.94
C THR A 371 -30.14 0.51 -11.14
N ILE A 372 -31.00 1.51 -11.05
CA ILE A 372 -31.91 1.90 -12.13
C ILE A 372 -31.17 2.71 -13.22
N THR A 373 -30.28 3.61 -12.80
CA THR A 373 -29.59 4.55 -13.69
C THR A 373 -28.26 4.03 -14.22
N MET A 374 -27.53 3.22 -13.43
CA MET A 374 -26.19 2.73 -13.72
C MET A 374 -26.05 1.24 -13.33
N PRO A 375 -26.68 0.31 -14.03
CA PRO A 375 -26.71 -1.11 -13.65
C PRO A 375 -25.31 -1.78 -13.69
N ILE A 376 -24.46 -1.45 -14.67
CA ILE A 376 -23.09 -2.02 -14.76
C ILE A 376 -22.25 -1.54 -13.58
N PHE A 377 -22.33 -0.26 -13.23
CA PHE A 377 -21.67 0.27 -12.05
C PHE A 377 -22.16 -0.41 -10.77
N ALA A 378 -23.48 -0.60 -10.63
CA ALA A 378 -24.07 -1.23 -9.45
C ALA A 378 -23.61 -2.69 -9.27
N THR A 379 -23.48 -3.47 -10.34
CA THR A 379 -22.93 -4.83 -10.29
C THR A 379 -21.46 -4.85 -9.90
N MET A 380 -20.64 -3.94 -10.43
CA MET A 380 -19.23 -3.81 -10.01
C MET A 380 -19.13 -3.39 -8.54
N MET A 381 -19.94 -2.43 -8.12
CA MET A 381 -19.96 -1.99 -6.73
C MET A 381 -20.39 -3.11 -5.77
N LEU A 382 -21.32 -3.99 -6.19
CA LEU A 382 -21.70 -5.18 -5.43
C LEU A 382 -20.49 -6.09 -5.22
N VAL A 383 -19.76 -6.41 -6.28
CA VAL A 383 -18.56 -7.27 -6.18
C VAL A 383 -17.55 -6.66 -5.22
N LEU A 384 -17.28 -5.35 -5.31
CA LEU A 384 -16.31 -4.68 -4.45
C LEU A 384 -16.74 -4.63 -2.98
N THR A 385 -18.02 -4.37 -2.70
CA THR A 385 -18.54 -4.36 -1.32
C THR A 385 -18.54 -5.75 -0.70
N LEU A 386 -18.91 -6.77 -1.47
CA LEU A 386 -18.84 -8.18 -1.05
C LEU A 386 -17.40 -8.61 -0.76
N THR A 387 -16.44 -8.17 -1.60
CA THR A 387 -15.02 -8.46 -1.38
C THR A 387 -14.49 -7.73 -0.16
N ASN A 388 -14.91 -6.50 0.08
CA ASN A 388 -14.48 -5.71 1.24
C ASN A 388 -14.96 -6.32 2.58
N MET A 389 -16.06 -7.05 2.59
CA MET A 389 -16.52 -7.82 3.75
C MET A 389 -15.98 -9.27 3.79
N ALA A 390 -15.01 -9.59 2.95
CA ALA A 390 -14.32 -10.89 2.90
C ALA A 390 -15.25 -12.08 2.62
N ILE A 391 -16.04 -12.00 1.55
CA ILE A 391 -16.82 -13.17 1.10
C ILE A 391 -15.88 -14.25 0.53
N PRO A 392 -16.17 -15.54 0.78
CA PRO A 392 -15.45 -16.65 0.15
C PRO A 392 -15.32 -16.46 -1.37
N LEU A 393 -14.22 -16.94 -1.97
CA LEU A 393 -13.78 -16.73 -3.36
C LEU A 393 -13.20 -15.36 -3.64
N SER A 394 -13.19 -14.43 -2.69
CA SER A 394 -12.48 -13.16 -2.82
C SER A 394 -11.09 -13.21 -2.18
N CYS A 395 -10.17 -12.37 -2.67
CA CYS A 395 -8.82 -12.31 -2.13
C CYS A 395 -8.77 -11.88 -0.65
N ASN A 396 -9.63 -10.96 -0.21
CA ASN A 396 -9.67 -10.53 1.19
C ASN A 396 -10.01 -11.67 2.15
N PHE A 397 -10.92 -12.60 1.75
CA PHE A 397 -11.30 -13.73 2.57
C PHE A 397 -10.10 -14.56 3.00
N VAL A 398 -9.19 -14.87 2.07
CA VAL A 398 -8.01 -15.69 2.36
C VAL A 398 -7.13 -15.01 3.42
N GLY A 399 -6.83 -13.73 3.22
CA GLY A 399 -5.99 -12.98 4.15
C GLY A 399 -6.63 -12.80 5.53
N GLU A 400 -7.91 -12.43 5.59
CA GLU A 400 -8.63 -12.23 6.85
C GLU A 400 -8.83 -13.55 7.62
N PHE A 401 -9.15 -14.62 6.91
CA PHE A 401 -9.36 -15.95 7.52
C PHE A 401 -8.08 -16.46 8.21
N PHE A 402 -6.95 -16.43 7.52
CA PHE A 402 -5.67 -16.84 8.13
C PHE A 402 -5.21 -15.88 9.23
N SER A 403 -5.47 -14.58 9.11
CA SER A 403 -5.19 -13.62 10.20
C SER A 403 -6.02 -13.90 11.44
N LEU A 404 -7.28 -14.33 11.28
CA LEU A 404 -8.13 -14.76 12.38
C LEU A 404 -7.64 -16.04 13.04
N LEU A 405 -7.23 -17.04 12.24
CA LEU A 405 -6.66 -18.27 12.79
C LEU A 405 -5.45 -17.95 13.68
N ALA A 406 -4.51 -17.15 13.19
CA ALA A 406 -3.36 -16.71 13.97
C ALA A 406 -3.75 -15.92 15.24
N ALA A 407 -4.83 -15.12 15.17
CA ALA A 407 -5.35 -14.39 16.33
C ALA A 407 -5.89 -15.33 17.41
N PHE A 408 -6.63 -16.36 17.02
CA PHE A 408 -7.17 -17.38 17.94
C PHE A 408 -6.08 -18.28 18.54
N GLU A 409 -5.03 -18.59 17.78
CA GLU A 409 -3.85 -19.31 18.28
C GLU A 409 -3.13 -18.49 19.36
N TYR A 410 -3.03 -17.18 19.17
CA TYR A 410 -2.40 -16.30 20.16
C TYR A 410 -3.23 -16.14 21.43
N SER A 411 -4.52 -15.81 21.31
CA SER A 411 -5.44 -15.63 22.44
C SER A 411 -6.91 -15.65 21.99
N LEU A 412 -7.75 -16.36 22.76
CA LEU A 412 -9.21 -16.39 22.53
C LEU A 412 -9.82 -14.96 22.55
N VAL A 413 -9.39 -14.10 23.46
CA VAL A 413 -9.94 -12.73 23.59
C VAL A 413 -9.63 -11.92 22.36
N ILE A 414 -8.39 -11.96 21.86
CA ILE A 414 -7.97 -11.25 20.65
C ILE A 414 -8.66 -11.82 19.41
N GLY A 415 -8.80 -13.15 19.33
CA GLY A 415 -9.55 -13.79 18.25
C GLY A 415 -11.01 -13.34 18.18
N VAL A 416 -11.69 -13.24 19.32
CA VAL A 416 -13.08 -12.75 19.40
C VAL A 416 -13.16 -11.28 19.00
N LEU A 417 -12.23 -10.44 19.43
CA LEU A 417 -12.16 -9.02 19.03
C LEU A 417 -11.92 -8.88 17.52
N ALA A 418 -11.02 -9.66 16.94
CA ALA A 418 -10.78 -9.66 15.50
C ALA A 418 -12.02 -10.15 14.71
N ALA A 419 -12.68 -11.21 15.18
CA ALA A 419 -13.92 -11.73 14.57
C ALA A 419 -15.07 -10.71 14.62
N SER A 420 -15.20 -9.93 15.70
CA SER A 420 -16.18 -8.83 15.77
C SER A 420 -15.97 -7.78 14.69
N GLY A 421 -14.71 -7.51 14.31
CA GLY A 421 -14.37 -6.63 13.19
C GLY A 421 -14.93 -7.10 11.85
N MET A 422 -14.93 -8.41 11.58
CA MET A 422 -15.55 -8.95 10.35
C MET A 422 -17.05 -8.74 10.31
N VAL A 423 -17.75 -8.93 11.45
CA VAL A 423 -19.19 -8.66 11.54
C VAL A 423 -19.49 -7.19 11.27
N LEU A 424 -18.68 -6.29 11.85
CA LEU A 424 -18.82 -4.85 11.62
C LEU A 424 -18.49 -4.46 10.18
N SER A 425 -17.52 -5.13 9.53
CA SER A 425 -17.18 -4.88 8.13
C SER A 425 -18.34 -5.25 7.21
N ALA A 426 -19.04 -6.35 7.47
CA ALA A 426 -20.25 -6.70 6.77
C ALA A 426 -21.36 -5.65 6.99
N ALA A 427 -21.51 -5.16 8.21
CA ALA A 427 -22.54 -4.18 8.54
C ALA A 427 -22.37 -2.88 7.75
N TYR A 428 -21.17 -2.23 7.76
CA TYR A 428 -20.99 -0.98 7.04
C TYR A 428 -20.92 -1.16 5.51
N SER A 429 -20.40 -2.28 5.01
CA SER A 429 -20.34 -2.54 3.57
C SER A 429 -21.72 -2.76 2.97
N LEU A 430 -22.55 -3.60 3.59
CA LEU A 430 -23.92 -3.83 3.16
C LEU A 430 -24.80 -2.59 3.33
N TYR A 431 -24.64 -1.85 4.43
CA TYR A 431 -25.32 -0.57 4.61
C TYR A 431 -25.00 0.41 3.48
N LEU A 432 -23.72 0.54 3.14
CA LEU A 432 -23.28 1.43 2.06
C LEU A 432 -23.91 1.03 0.72
N TYR A 433 -23.79 -0.25 0.35
CA TYR A 433 -24.35 -0.74 -0.91
C TYR A 433 -25.86 -0.54 -0.98
N ASN A 434 -26.57 -0.92 0.09
CA ASN A 434 -28.02 -0.79 0.17
C ASN A 434 -28.46 0.68 0.03
N ARG A 435 -27.77 1.57 0.72
CA ARG A 435 -28.08 3.00 0.73
C ARG A 435 -27.89 3.67 -0.64
N ILE A 436 -26.88 3.26 -1.39
CA ILE A 436 -26.52 3.86 -2.67
C ILE A 436 -27.31 3.22 -3.82
N CYS A 437 -27.37 1.89 -3.85
CA CYS A 437 -27.84 1.15 -5.01
C CYS A 437 -29.36 0.95 -5.04
N PHE A 438 -30.02 0.78 -3.88
CA PHE A 438 -31.44 0.47 -3.83
C PHE A 438 -32.32 1.71 -3.57
N GLY A 439 -33.64 1.53 -3.82
CA GLY A 439 -34.67 2.55 -3.69
C GLY A 439 -34.93 3.29 -5.01
N ASP A 440 -35.82 4.26 -4.97
CA ASP A 440 -36.16 5.09 -6.14
C ASP A 440 -34.98 5.98 -6.53
N ALA A 441 -34.84 6.28 -7.81
CA ALA A 441 -33.79 7.14 -8.30
C ALA A 441 -33.84 8.52 -7.64
N SER A 442 -32.71 9.02 -7.19
CA SER A 442 -32.61 10.32 -6.54
C SER A 442 -32.76 11.45 -7.56
N ASN A 443 -33.53 12.49 -7.22
CA ASN A 443 -33.67 13.71 -8.04
C ASN A 443 -32.34 14.49 -8.19
N TYR A 444 -31.31 14.15 -7.43
CA TYR A 444 -29.97 14.75 -7.52
C TYR A 444 -29.07 14.08 -8.56
N HIS A 445 -29.53 13.01 -9.23
CA HIS A 445 -28.78 12.36 -10.29
C HIS A 445 -28.82 13.17 -11.58
N LEU A 446 -27.80 14.03 -11.77
CA LEU A 446 -27.73 14.97 -12.89
C LEU A 446 -27.51 14.28 -14.25
N PHE A 447 -26.72 13.22 -14.30
CA PHE A 447 -26.35 12.54 -15.54
C PHE A 447 -26.34 11.02 -15.36
N PRO A 448 -27.41 10.32 -15.76
CA PRO A 448 -27.52 8.86 -15.62
C PRO A 448 -26.77 8.14 -16.75
N ARG A 449 -25.46 8.34 -16.87
CA ARG A 449 -24.61 7.59 -17.81
C ARG A 449 -23.85 6.53 -17.05
N ASP A 450 -23.97 5.27 -17.49
CA ASP A 450 -23.23 4.15 -16.92
C ASP A 450 -21.73 4.23 -17.29
N LEU A 451 -20.95 3.24 -16.91
CA LEU A 451 -19.50 3.21 -17.07
C LEU A 451 -19.10 3.33 -18.55
N ASN A 452 -18.11 4.18 -18.81
CA ASN A 452 -17.47 4.30 -20.10
C ASN A 452 -16.48 3.14 -20.32
N ARG A 453 -16.14 2.85 -21.59
CA ARG A 453 -15.16 1.79 -21.94
C ARG A 453 -13.82 1.96 -21.21
N ARG A 454 -13.31 3.19 -21.07
CA ARG A 454 -12.07 3.49 -20.35
C ARG A 454 -12.18 3.15 -18.87
N GLU A 455 -13.30 3.52 -18.24
CA GLU A 455 -13.57 3.24 -16.82
C GLU A 455 -13.68 1.73 -16.57
N ALA A 456 -14.39 1.03 -17.43
CA ALA A 456 -14.49 -0.43 -17.38
C ALA A 456 -13.11 -1.10 -17.58
N LEU A 457 -12.30 -0.61 -18.53
CA LEU A 457 -10.95 -1.12 -18.76
C LEU A 457 -10.01 -0.90 -17.55
N ALA A 458 -10.15 0.22 -16.84
CA ALA A 458 -9.36 0.49 -15.63
C ALA A 458 -9.77 -0.41 -14.44
N MET A 459 -11.04 -0.78 -14.34
CA MET A 459 -11.56 -1.63 -13.26
C MET A 459 -11.39 -3.13 -13.53
N ALA A 460 -11.49 -3.56 -14.77
CA ALA A 460 -11.48 -4.97 -15.16
C ALA A 460 -10.27 -5.74 -14.61
N PRO A 461 -9.01 -5.29 -14.74
CA PRO A 461 -7.87 -6.03 -14.23
C PRO A 461 -7.92 -6.21 -12.70
N LEU A 462 -8.42 -5.21 -11.97
CA LEU A 462 -8.54 -5.28 -10.52
C LEU A 462 -9.60 -6.31 -10.11
N VAL A 463 -10.78 -6.32 -10.76
CA VAL A 463 -11.85 -7.28 -10.48
C VAL A 463 -11.41 -8.71 -10.84
N ILE A 464 -10.72 -8.89 -11.96
CA ILE A 464 -10.17 -10.20 -12.35
C ILE A 464 -9.18 -10.71 -11.29
N LEU A 465 -8.27 -9.84 -10.82
CA LEU A 465 -7.29 -10.21 -9.80
C LEU A 465 -7.94 -10.55 -8.44
N ILE A 466 -9.03 -9.89 -8.06
CA ILE A 466 -9.77 -10.20 -6.83
C ILE A 466 -10.19 -11.66 -6.80
N PHE A 467 -10.81 -12.15 -7.88
CA PHE A 467 -11.26 -13.54 -7.97
C PHE A 467 -10.12 -14.51 -8.23
N PHE A 468 -9.16 -14.13 -9.09
CA PHE A 468 -7.99 -14.97 -9.37
C PHE A 468 -7.22 -15.30 -8.10
N LEU A 469 -6.92 -14.31 -7.27
CA LEU A 469 -6.19 -14.50 -6.01
C LEU A 469 -7.07 -15.14 -4.92
N GLY A 470 -8.39 -15.01 -5.00
CA GLY A 470 -9.31 -15.69 -4.11
C GLY A 470 -9.42 -17.20 -4.39
N ILE A 471 -9.32 -17.60 -5.67
CA ILE A 471 -9.41 -19.00 -6.11
C ILE A 471 -8.04 -19.70 -6.06
N LEU A 472 -6.98 -18.99 -6.43
CA LEU A 472 -5.61 -19.52 -6.50
C LEU A 472 -4.63 -18.73 -5.58
N PRO A 473 -4.85 -18.74 -4.26
CA PRO A 473 -4.00 -18.01 -3.32
C PRO A 473 -2.58 -18.58 -3.23
N SER A 474 -2.39 -19.85 -3.59
CA SER A 474 -1.10 -20.54 -3.57
C SER A 474 -0.02 -19.86 -4.40
N VAL A 475 -0.40 -19.12 -5.44
CA VAL A 475 0.49 -18.36 -6.30
C VAL A 475 1.30 -17.31 -5.51
N ILE A 476 0.69 -16.68 -4.50
CA ILE A 476 1.36 -15.73 -3.61
C ILE A 476 1.86 -16.43 -2.34
N ILE A 477 1.05 -17.30 -1.74
CA ILE A 477 1.36 -17.93 -0.45
C ILE A 477 2.66 -18.74 -0.54
N GLY A 478 2.89 -19.50 -1.61
CA GLY A 478 4.09 -20.33 -1.78
C GLY A 478 5.39 -19.53 -1.70
N PRO A 479 5.64 -18.59 -2.61
CA PRO A 479 6.84 -17.77 -2.60
C PRO A 479 7.01 -16.93 -1.32
N VAL A 480 5.92 -16.39 -0.77
CA VAL A 480 5.94 -15.60 0.48
C VAL A 480 6.34 -16.48 1.67
N LYS A 481 5.74 -17.66 1.81
CA LYS A 481 6.08 -18.62 2.87
C LYS A 481 7.54 -18.99 2.83
N ASN A 482 8.06 -19.34 1.65
CA ASN A 482 9.47 -19.69 1.48
C ASN A 482 10.40 -18.52 1.84
N ALA A 483 10.06 -17.30 1.44
CA ALA A 483 10.85 -16.11 1.77
C ALA A 483 10.86 -15.82 3.30
N ILE A 484 9.73 -16.02 3.98
CA ILE A 484 9.63 -15.86 5.45
C ILE A 484 10.47 -16.93 6.16
N MET A 485 10.39 -18.20 5.75
CA MET A 485 11.17 -19.29 6.34
C MET A 485 12.68 -19.12 6.14
N PHE A 486 13.09 -18.45 5.07
CA PHE A 486 14.51 -18.15 4.80
C PHE A 486 15.03 -16.95 5.59
N SER A 487 14.14 -16.10 6.15
CA SER A 487 14.60 -14.99 6.98
C SER A 487 15.03 -15.50 8.37
N PRO A 488 16.18 -15.03 8.89
CA PRO A 488 16.63 -15.40 10.24
C PRO A 488 15.60 -14.90 11.26
N GLY A 489 14.85 -15.78 11.84
CA GLY A 489 13.72 -15.50 12.74
C GLY A 489 12.44 -16.25 12.33
N GLY A 490 12.46 -16.93 11.21
CA GLY A 490 11.33 -17.72 10.68
C GLY A 490 11.33 -19.20 11.11
N ALA A 491 12.13 -19.58 12.10
CA ALA A 491 12.13 -20.91 12.69
C ALA A 491 11.70 -20.86 14.16
#